data_b3d7a2de4cbd87d52affb9ee82b4ad01
#
_entry.id   b3d7a2de4cbd87d52affb9ee82b4ad01
#
_cell.length_a   1.000
_cell.length_b   1.000
_cell.length_c   1.000
_cell.angle_alpha   90.00
_cell.angle_beta   90.00
_cell.angle_gamma   90.00
#
_symmetry.space_group_name_H-M   'P 1'
#
loop_
_entity.id
_entity.type
_entity.pdbx_description
1 polymer ?
#
loop_
_entity_poly.entity_id
_entity_poly.type
_entity_poly.pdbx_seq_one_letter_code
_entity_poly.pdbx_strand_id
1 'polypeptide(L)'
;LFAVLMFAVSESIATFYRLNAYTIAQSYQVSTARHGVEQLVRDLREMTFADDGTFPLVIMEEDRLAFFSDIDRDLSVEYVEYSLASTTLIKRIYNATGTPPVYSTSTPYETVTLSEYVQNTLQGTPIFVYYDSDGNPATATTTVTDIRYIEASIIVNIDPIRDPGEYMLRSSAALRNLQ
;
A
#
# COMPACT_ATOMS: atom_id res chain seq x y z
N LEU A 1 -24.51 -48.95 3.73
CA LEU A 1 -24.69 -47.91 4.71
C LEU A 1 -23.35 -47.44 5.26
N PHE A 2 -22.49 -48.32 5.76
CA PHE A 2 -21.16 -47.98 6.35
C PHE A 2 -20.24 -47.23 5.37
N ALA A 3 -20.13 -47.68 4.12
CA ALA A 3 -19.32 -47.05 3.10
C ALA A 3 -19.78 -45.58 2.80
N VAL A 4 -21.08 -45.31 2.80
CA VAL A 4 -21.62 -43.97 2.60
C VAL A 4 -21.29 -43.06 3.80
N LEU A 5 -21.36 -43.57 5.01
CA LEU A 5 -20.96 -42.85 6.21
C LEU A 5 -19.46 -42.49 6.20
N MET A 6 -18.61 -43.44 5.86
CA MET A 6 -17.16 -43.21 5.78
C MET A 6 -16.79 -42.17 4.69
N PHE A 7 -17.48 -42.22 3.54
CA PHE A 7 -17.29 -41.22 2.48
C PHE A 7 -17.71 -39.83 2.97
N ALA A 8 -18.88 -39.69 3.61
CA ALA A 8 -19.36 -38.42 4.13
C ALA A 8 -18.42 -37.84 5.19
N VAL A 9 -17.89 -38.67 6.10
CA VAL A 9 -16.89 -38.23 7.10
C VAL A 9 -15.61 -37.82 6.44
N SER A 10 -15.10 -38.58 5.47
CA SER A 10 -13.87 -38.25 4.74
C SER A 10 -13.99 -36.93 4.00
N GLU A 11 -15.09 -36.68 3.30
CA GLU A 11 -15.36 -35.42 2.58
C GLU A 11 -15.49 -34.23 3.56
N SER A 12 -16.15 -34.46 4.70
CA SER A 12 -16.26 -33.45 5.76
C SER A 12 -14.88 -33.04 6.32
N ILE A 13 -14.04 -34.03 6.59
CA ILE A 13 -12.66 -33.78 7.06
C ILE A 13 -11.85 -33.04 5.99
N ALA A 14 -11.90 -33.47 4.75
CA ALA A 14 -11.18 -32.82 3.65
C ALA A 14 -11.64 -31.38 3.45
N THR A 15 -12.93 -31.11 3.57
CA THR A 15 -13.51 -29.77 3.49
C THR A 15 -13.04 -28.91 4.67
N PHE A 16 -13.03 -29.44 5.88
CA PHE A 16 -12.52 -28.74 7.05
C PHE A 16 -11.07 -28.33 6.90
N TYR A 17 -10.19 -29.23 6.43
CA TYR A 17 -8.78 -28.89 6.19
C TYR A 17 -8.61 -27.80 5.11
N ARG A 18 -9.39 -27.87 4.03
CA ARG A 18 -9.36 -26.85 2.97
C ARG A 18 -9.80 -25.47 3.48
N LEU A 19 -10.85 -25.41 4.28
CA LEU A 19 -11.35 -24.17 4.89
C LEU A 19 -10.33 -23.59 5.88
N ASN A 20 -9.75 -24.44 6.73
CA ASN A 20 -8.76 -24.00 7.71
C ASN A 20 -7.49 -23.44 7.02
N ALA A 21 -6.97 -24.13 6.01
CA ALA A 21 -5.81 -23.66 5.24
C ALA A 21 -6.09 -22.30 4.57
N TYR A 22 -7.27 -22.12 3.99
CA TYR A 22 -7.68 -20.85 3.40
C TYR A 22 -7.75 -19.72 4.45
N THR A 23 -8.39 -19.96 5.58
CA THR A 23 -8.50 -18.97 6.66
C THR A 23 -7.14 -18.52 7.19
N ILE A 24 -6.20 -19.46 7.35
CA ILE A 24 -4.84 -19.15 7.78
C ILE A 24 -4.13 -18.30 6.71
N ALA A 25 -4.22 -18.67 5.45
CA ALA A 25 -3.60 -17.93 4.36
C ALA A 25 -4.18 -16.50 4.25
N GLN A 26 -5.51 -16.34 4.36
CA GLN A 26 -6.18 -15.04 4.36
C GLN A 26 -5.72 -14.18 5.55
N SER A 27 -5.65 -14.75 6.75
CA SER A 27 -5.17 -14.03 7.94
C SER A 27 -3.73 -13.56 7.78
N TYR A 28 -2.87 -14.36 7.18
CA TYR A 28 -1.49 -13.99 6.88
C TYR A 28 -1.42 -12.80 5.93
N GLN A 29 -2.18 -12.82 4.83
CA GLN A 29 -2.21 -11.72 3.86
C GLN A 29 -2.75 -10.43 4.48
N VAL A 30 -3.81 -10.50 5.27
CA VAL A 30 -4.35 -9.33 6.00
C VAL A 30 -3.30 -8.76 6.96
N SER A 31 -2.55 -9.61 7.67
CA SER A 31 -1.46 -9.17 8.55
C SER A 31 -0.34 -8.48 7.77
N THR A 32 0.08 -9.04 6.63
CA THR A 32 1.10 -8.46 5.76
C THR A 32 0.65 -7.09 5.23
N ALA A 33 -0.57 -7.00 4.74
CA ALA A 33 -1.14 -5.74 4.25
C ALA A 33 -1.23 -4.68 5.37
N ARG A 34 -1.57 -5.08 6.61
CA ARG A 34 -1.58 -4.16 7.76
C ARG A 34 -0.19 -3.57 8.00
N HIS A 35 0.84 -4.39 8.03
CA HIS A 35 2.21 -3.91 8.18
C HIS A 35 2.63 -3.00 7.03
N GLY A 36 2.22 -3.30 5.80
CA GLY A 36 2.46 -2.44 4.63
C GLY A 36 1.80 -1.07 4.77
N VAL A 37 0.54 -1.01 5.23
CA VAL A 37 -0.16 0.26 5.50
C VAL A 37 0.48 1.05 6.64
N GLU A 38 0.88 0.38 7.72
CA GLU A 38 1.58 1.01 8.85
C GLU A 38 2.92 1.61 8.41
N GLN A 39 3.67 0.91 7.55
CA GLN A 39 4.90 1.40 6.98
C GLN A 39 4.66 2.63 6.09
N LEU A 40 3.70 2.57 5.17
CA LEU A 40 3.31 3.69 4.33
C LEU A 40 2.99 4.94 5.16
N VAL A 41 2.17 4.81 6.21
CA VAL A 41 1.79 5.94 7.08
C VAL A 41 2.99 6.52 7.82
N ARG A 42 3.94 5.69 8.23
CA ARG A 42 5.18 6.15 8.86
C ARG A 42 6.03 6.95 7.88
N ASP A 43 6.27 6.41 6.69
CA ASP A 43 7.06 7.05 5.64
C ASP A 43 6.43 8.40 5.21
N LEU A 44 5.10 8.45 5.11
CA LEU A 44 4.36 9.70 4.83
C LEU A 44 4.55 10.77 5.93
N ARG A 45 4.67 10.37 7.19
CA ARG A 45 4.90 11.32 8.30
C ARG A 45 6.32 11.85 8.34
N GLU A 46 7.27 11.12 7.76
CA GLU A 46 8.68 11.49 7.64
C GLU A 46 8.97 12.22 6.31
N MET A 47 7.92 12.48 5.48
CA MET A 47 8.04 13.22 4.23
C MET A 47 8.73 14.58 4.45
N THR A 48 9.70 14.91 3.59
CA THR A 48 10.50 16.13 3.67
C THR A 48 10.86 16.64 2.27
N PHE A 49 11.43 17.84 2.18
CA PHE A 49 11.97 18.36 0.92
C PHE A 49 13.16 17.53 0.46
N ALA A 50 13.27 17.33 -0.86
CA ALA A 50 14.42 16.68 -1.45
C ALA A 50 15.72 17.48 -1.21
N ASP A 51 16.87 16.83 -1.32
CA ASP A 51 18.19 17.49 -1.16
C ASP A 51 18.45 18.56 -2.22
N ASP A 52 17.76 18.53 -3.35
CA ASP A 52 17.80 19.57 -4.40
C ASP A 52 16.77 20.69 -4.19
N GLY A 53 15.96 20.62 -3.12
CA GLY A 53 14.90 21.57 -2.79
C GLY A 53 13.55 21.28 -3.47
N THR A 54 13.41 20.17 -4.18
CA THR A 54 12.13 19.77 -4.79
C THR A 54 11.07 19.52 -3.72
N PHE A 55 9.81 19.87 -4.03
CA PHE A 55 8.68 19.74 -3.12
C PHE A 55 8.45 18.26 -2.74
N PRO A 56 8.12 17.99 -1.48
CA PRO A 56 8.03 16.63 -0.93
C PRO A 56 7.11 15.67 -1.68
N LEU A 57 5.91 16.09 -2.06
CA LEU A 57 4.95 15.26 -2.78
C LEU A 57 5.13 15.44 -4.30
N VAL A 58 5.37 14.33 -5.02
CA VAL A 58 5.74 14.35 -6.45
C VAL A 58 4.65 13.78 -7.34
N ILE A 59 4.10 12.60 -6.98
CA ILE A 59 3.05 11.92 -7.72
C ILE A 59 1.84 11.70 -6.81
N MET A 60 0.66 11.99 -7.37
CA MET A 60 -0.62 11.99 -6.68
C MET A 60 -1.67 11.32 -7.58
N GLU A 61 -1.63 10.00 -7.66
CA GLU A 61 -2.55 9.17 -8.45
C GLU A 61 -3.34 8.22 -7.53
N GLU A 62 -4.41 7.64 -8.00
CA GLU A 62 -5.27 6.73 -7.21
C GLU A 62 -4.58 5.41 -6.82
N ASP A 63 -3.65 4.95 -7.65
CA ASP A 63 -2.93 3.68 -7.50
C ASP A 63 -1.40 3.86 -7.40
N ARG A 64 -0.93 5.11 -7.46
CA ARG A 64 0.48 5.46 -7.39
C ARG A 64 0.71 6.74 -6.61
N LEU A 65 1.64 6.69 -5.68
CA LEU A 65 2.03 7.79 -4.81
C LEU A 65 3.55 7.88 -4.79
N ALA A 66 4.12 9.08 -5.00
CA ALA A 66 5.56 9.27 -4.85
C ALA A 66 5.89 10.56 -4.11
N PHE A 67 6.89 10.48 -3.24
CA PHE A 67 7.31 11.57 -2.38
C PHE A 67 8.77 11.40 -1.95
N PHE A 68 9.31 12.44 -1.32
CA PHE A 68 10.64 12.44 -0.73
C PHE A 68 10.57 12.21 0.79
N SER A 69 11.43 11.34 1.30
CA SER A 69 11.52 11.01 2.74
C SER A 69 12.91 10.47 3.07
N ASP A 70 13.47 10.86 4.22
CA ASP A 70 14.68 10.27 4.79
C ASP A 70 14.30 8.98 5.54
N ILE A 71 14.31 7.83 4.84
CA ILE A 71 13.79 6.55 5.35
C ILE A 71 14.80 5.86 6.26
N ASP A 72 16.08 5.93 5.94
CA ASP A 72 17.12 5.22 6.65
C ASP A 72 17.86 6.10 7.68
N ARG A 73 17.53 7.40 7.70
CA ARG A 73 18.05 8.41 8.64
C ARG A 73 19.57 8.62 8.52
N ASP A 74 20.06 8.60 7.30
CA ASP A 74 21.46 8.80 6.98
C ASP A 74 21.81 10.25 6.57
N LEU A 75 20.86 11.19 6.64
CA LEU A 75 20.91 12.61 6.22
C LEU A 75 20.79 12.83 4.71
N SER A 76 20.59 11.79 3.93
CA SER A 76 20.23 11.85 2.52
C SER A 76 18.72 11.60 2.39
N VAL A 77 18.07 12.26 1.45
CA VAL A 77 16.63 12.09 1.25
C VAL A 77 16.40 11.17 0.05
N GLU A 78 15.58 10.15 0.22
CA GLU A 78 15.23 9.20 -0.83
C GLU A 78 13.96 9.65 -1.57
N TYR A 79 13.90 9.33 -2.85
CA TYR A 79 12.66 9.30 -3.61
C TYR A 79 11.96 7.96 -3.39
N VAL A 80 10.76 7.99 -2.86
CA VAL A 80 9.97 6.82 -2.48
C VAL A 80 8.72 6.75 -3.33
N GLU A 81 8.51 5.61 -3.97
CA GLU A 81 7.33 5.35 -4.80
C GLU A 81 6.55 4.15 -4.27
N TYR A 82 5.27 4.34 -4.05
CA TYR A 82 4.28 3.30 -3.80
C TYR A 82 3.41 3.12 -5.04
N SER A 83 3.28 1.91 -5.55
CA SER A 83 2.47 1.65 -6.73
C SER A 83 1.79 0.29 -6.69
N LEU A 84 0.57 0.21 -7.21
CA LEU A 84 -0.12 -1.05 -7.44
C LEU A 84 0.28 -1.62 -8.79
N ALA A 85 0.91 -2.78 -8.79
CA ALA A 85 1.24 -3.55 -9.99
C ALA A 85 0.33 -4.78 -10.04
N SER A 86 -0.72 -4.73 -10.86
CA SER A 86 -1.78 -5.74 -10.90
C SER A 86 -2.48 -5.87 -9.53
N THR A 87 -2.17 -6.90 -8.75
CA THR A 87 -2.73 -7.16 -7.43
C THR A 87 -1.67 -7.05 -6.31
N THR A 88 -0.52 -6.47 -6.61
CA THR A 88 0.60 -6.37 -5.66
C THR A 88 0.93 -4.91 -5.40
N LEU A 89 0.84 -4.49 -4.14
CA LEU A 89 1.30 -3.17 -3.71
C LEU A 89 2.80 -3.24 -3.44
N ILE A 90 3.56 -2.39 -4.13
CA ILE A 90 5.02 -2.37 -4.11
C ILE A 90 5.50 -1.00 -3.66
N LYS A 91 6.54 -0.99 -2.80
CA LYS A 91 7.34 0.19 -2.48
C LYS A 91 8.68 0.11 -3.22
N ARG A 92 9.08 1.20 -3.87
CA ARG A 92 10.41 1.37 -4.46
C ARG A 92 11.10 2.56 -3.85
N ILE A 93 12.39 2.43 -3.61
CA ILE A 93 13.25 3.45 -3.02
C ILE A 93 14.36 3.77 -4.02
N TYR A 94 14.62 5.05 -4.21
CA TYR A 94 15.67 5.54 -5.12
C TYR A 94 16.52 6.57 -4.38
N ASN A 95 17.81 6.30 -4.27
CA ASN A 95 18.76 7.20 -3.62
C ASN A 95 19.17 8.33 -4.55
N ALA A 96 19.45 9.50 -3.98
CA ALA A 96 20.07 10.59 -4.70
C ALA A 96 21.50 10.21 -5.14
N THR A 97 21.93 10.70 -6.28
CA THR A 97 23.28 10.48 -6.80
C THR A 97 23.91 11.78 -7.30
N GLY A 98 25.22 11.91 -7.11
CA GLY A 98 25.99 13.06 -7.61
C GLY A 98 25.94 14.31 -6.72
N THR A 99 26.62 15.37 -7.21
CA THR A 99 26.67 16.70 -6.58
C THR A 99 26.58 17.73 -7.69
N PRO A 100 25.46 18.45 -7.83
CA PRO A 100 24.24 18.41 -7.00
C PRO A 100 23.50 17.06 -7.05
N PRO A 101 22.68 16.75 -6.03
CA PRO A 101 21.90 15.50 -5.97
C PRO A 101 20.91 15.41 -7.13
N VAL A 102 20.82 14.21 -7.74
CA VAL A 102 19.89 13.89 -8.82
C VAL A 102 19.18 12.56 -8.52
N TYR A 103 17.88 12.54 -8.66
CA TYR A 103 17.06 11.35 -8.45
C TYR A 103 16.73 10.66 -9.78
N SER A 104 17.29 9.46 -10.00
CA SER A 104 17.00 8.64 -11.17
C SER A 104 16.04 7.52 -10.82
N THR A 105 14.88 7.50 -11.46
CA THR A 105 13.85 6.45 -11.25
C THR A 105 14.00 5.25 -12.19
N SER A 106 15.13 5.15 -12.91
CA SER A 106 15.35 4.04 -13.87
C SER A 106 15.63 2.70 -13.17
N THR A 107 16.31 2.73 -12.02
CA THR A 107 16.66 1.52 -11.27
C THR A 107 16.50 1.81 -9.78
N PRO A 108 15.56 1.17 -9.09
CA PRO A 108 15.40 1.36 -7.65
C PRO A 108 16.60 0.79 -6.90
N TYR A 109 16.99 1.46 -5.82
CA TYR A 109 17.94 0.95 -4.84
C TYR A 109 17.37 -0.27 -4.12
N GLU A 110 16.09 -0.18 -3.75
CA GLU A 110 15.35 -1.26 -3.08
C GLU A 110 13.93 -1.36 -3.61
N THR A 111 13.42 -2.59 -3.65
CA THR A 111 12.01 -2.89 -3.98
C THR A 111 11.43 -3.83 -2.92
N VAL A 112 10.34 -3.42 -2.28
CA VAL A 112 9.67 -4.17 -1.22
C VAL A 112 8.23 -4.45 -1.61
N THR A 113 7.80 -5.71 -1.55
CA THR A 113 6.40 -6.09 -1.66
C THR A 113 5.71 -5.87 -0.32
N LEU A 114 4.69 -5.02 -0.29
CA LEU A 114 3.96 -4.65 0.93
C LEU A 114 2.70 -5.48 1.13
N SER A 115 2.00 -5.79 0.05
CA SER A 115 0.79 -6.61 0.07
C SER A 115 0.60 -7.28 -1.28
N GLU A 116 0.17 -8.53 -1.24
CA GLU A 116 -0.32 -9.27 -2.39
C GLU A 116 -1.85 -9.40 -2.31
N TYR A 117 -2.47 -9.87 -3.39
CA TYR A 117 -3.92 -10.09 -3.48
C TYR A 117 -4.75 -8.82 -3.21
N VAL A 118 -4.23 -7.66 -3.61
CA VAL A 118 -4.93 -6.37 -3.53
C VAL A 118 -6.01 -6.32 -4.61
N GLN A 119 -7.26 -6.08 -4.20
CA GLN A 119 -8.44 -6.12 -5.06
C GLN A 119 -8.99 -4.73 -5.42
N ASN A 120 -8.31 -3.67 -5.05
CA ASN A 120 -8.77 -2.29 -5.23
C ASN A 120 -9.20 -1.98 -6.67
N THR A 121 -8.40 -2.38 -7.67
CA THR A 121 -8.72 -2.17 -9.09
C THR A 121 -10.01 -2.90 -9.49
N LEU A 122 -10.23 -4.13 -9.02
CA LEU A 122 -11.44 -4.90 -9.31
C LEU A 122 -12.68 -4.29 -8.67
N GLN A 123 -12.52 -3.64 -7.52
CA GLN A 123 -13.59 -2.98 -6.77
C GLN A 123 -13.82 -1.52 -7.20
N GLY A 124 -13.02 -1.00 -8.12
CA GLY A 124 -13.08 0.42 -8.52
C GLY A 124 -12.84 1.38 -7.34
N THR A 125 -12.05 0.95 -6.35
CA THR A 125 -11.76 1.73 -5.15
C THR A 125 -10.32 2.23 -5.21
N PRO A 126 -10.06 3.56 -5.10
CA PRO A 126 -8.71 4.09 -5.09
C PRO A 126 -7.92 3.56 -3.87
N ILE A 127 -6.60 3.34 -4.06
CA ILE A 127 -5.71 3.05 -2.94
C ILE A 127 -5.42 4.34 -2.19
N PHE A 128 -5.12 5.44 -2.91
CA PHE A 128 -4.77 6.73 -2.34
C PHE A 128 -5.85 7.76 -2.60
N VAL A 129 -6.27 8.43 -1.53
CA VAL A 129 -7.17 9.59 -1.60
C VAL A 129 -6.47 10.76 -0.91
N TYR A 130 -6.49 11.90 -1.55
CA TYR A 130 -5.79 13.11 -1.14
C TYR A 130 -6.79 14.16 -0.69
N TYR A 131 -6.47 14.90 0.37
CA TYR A 131 -7.35 15.91 0.93
C TYR A 131 -6.59 17.22 1.16
N ASP A 132 -7.28 18.33 0.95
CA ASP A 132 -6.81 19.68 1.24
C ASP A 132 -6.85 20.03 2.74
N SER A 133 -6.56 21.30 3.08
CA SER A 133 -6.63 21.81 4.45
C SER A 133 -8.02 21.82 5.06
N ASP A 134 -9.04 21.90 4.22
CA ASP A 134 -10.46 21.95 4.62
C ASP A 134 -11.08 20.54 4.72
N GLY A 135 -10.32 19.52 4.35
CA GLY A 135 -10.76 18.13 4.35
C GLY A 135 -11.57 17.74 3.11
N ASN A 136 -11.52 18.54 2.06
CA ASN A 136 -12.16 18.19 0.79
C ASN A 136 -11.24 17.27 -0.01
N PRO A 137 -11.80 16.27 -0.71
CA PRO A 137 -10.99 15.41 -1.58
C PRO A 137 -10.42 16.23 -2.74
N ALA A 138 -9.17 15.93 -3.09
CA ALA A 138 -8.46 16.55 -4.20
C ALA A 138 -9.20 16.33 -5.52
N THR A 139 -9.20 17.34 -6.34
CA THR A 139 -9.76 17.35 -7.70
C THR A 139 -8.64 17.49 -8.73
N ALA A 140 -8.98 17.40 -10.02
CA ALA A 140 -8.02 17.57 -11.11
C ALA A 140 -7.31 18.95 -11.12
N THR A 141 -7.84 19.94 -10.39
CA THR A 141 -7.24 21.28 -10.24
C THR A 141 -6.46 21.47 -8.95
N THR A 142 -6.48 20.51 -8.04
CA THR A 142 -5.73 20.56 -6.78
C THR A 142 -4.24 20.33 -7.04
N THR A 143 -3.40 21.22 -6.53
CA THR A 143 -1.94 21.08 -6.66
C THR A 143 -1.37 20.24 -5.52
N VAL A 144 -0.20 19.66 -5.72
CA VAL A 144 0.49 18.88 -4.69
C VAL A 144 0.77 19.70 -3.41
N THR A 145 0.90 21.02 -3.55
CA THR A 145 1.15 21.96 -2.43
C THR A 145 -0.07 22.20 -1.55
N ASP A 146 -1.27 21.88 -2.03
CA ASP A 146 -2.52 22.09 -1.29
C ASP A 146 -2.89 20.89 -0.42
N ILE A 147 -2.26 19.75 -0.65
CA ILE A 147 -2.54 18.50 0.06
C ILE A 147 -2.03 18.56 1.50
N ARG A 148 -2.88 18.17 2.45
CA ARG A 148 -2.58 18.10 3.88
C ARG A 148 -2.76 16.71 4.49
N TYR A 149 -3.59 15.89 3.87
CA TYR A 149 -3.86 14.53 4.33
C TYR A 149 -3.82 13.57 3.16
N ILE A 150 -3.27 12.39 3.39
CA ILE A 150 -3.33 11.27 2.47
C ILE A 150 -3.96 10.11 3.21
N GLU A 151 -5.01 9.55 2.64
CA GLU A 151 -5.65 8.33 3.09
C GLU A 151 -5.24 7.19 2.18
N ALA A 152 -4.82 6.07 2.78
CA ALA A 152 -4.55 4.82 2.07
C ALA A 152 -5.60 3.78 2.45
N SER A 153 -6.21 3.15 1.45
CA SER A 153 -7.22 2.11 1.60
C SER A 153 -6.85 0.90 0.76
N ILE A 154 -6.63 -0.25 1.38
CA ILE A 154 -6.25 -1.50 0.71
C ILE A 154 -7.32 -2.55 0.98
N ILE A 155 -7.83 -3.16 -0.08
CA ILE A 155 -8.77 -4.28 -0.04
C ILE A 155 -7.99 -5.55 -0.36
N VAL A 156 -7.95 -6.50 0.57
CA VAL A 156 -7.21 -7.76 0.42
C VAL A 156 -8.16 -8.94 0.41
N ASN A 157 -8.03 -9.80 -0.62
CA ASN A 157 -8.75 -11.07 -0.69
C ASN A 157 -7.99 -12.06 -1.57
N ILE A 158 -7.64 -13.22 -1.03
CA ILE A 158 -6.92 -14.28 -1.74
C ILE A 158 -7.80 -14.92 -2.83
N ASP A 159 -9.10 -15.06 -2.55
CA ASP A 159 -10.06 -15.68 -3.45
C ASP A 159 -11.38 -14.90 -3.41
N PRO A 160 -11.66 -14.02 -4.40
CA PRO A 160 -12.86 -13.19 -4.42
C PRO A 160 -14.19 -13.94 -4.41
N ILE A 161 -14.18 -15.24 -4.69
CA ILE A 161 -15.40 -16.07 -4.80
C ILE A 161 -15.69 -16.79 -3.48
N ARG A 162 -14.76 -16.77 -2.52
CA ARG A 162 -14.79 -17.60 -1.31
C ARG A 162 -14.89 -16.79 -0.03
N ASP A 163 -15.69 -17.28 0.93
CA ASP A 163 -15.72 -16.77 2.31
C ASP A 163 -14.53 -17.26 3.16
N PRO A 164 -14.02 -16.45 4.11
CA PRO A 164 -14.43 -15.08 4.42
C PRO A 164 -14.05 -14.10 3.32
N GLY A 165 -14.94 -13.12 3.08
CA GLY A 165 -14.80 -12.14 2.01
C GLY A 165 -13.64 -11.18 2.15
N GLU A 166 -13.80 -10.00 1.61
CA GLU A 166 -12.80 -8.95 1.52
C GLU A 166 -12.50 -8.29 2.88
N TYR A 167 -11.23 -7.98 3.10
CA TYR A 167 -10.80 -7.15 4.22
C TYR A 167 -10.33 -5.80 3.70
N MET A 168 -10.99 -4.73 4.15
CA MET A 168 -10.55 -3.36 3.88
C MET A 168 -9.71 -2.86 5.05
N LEU A 169 -8.50 -2.44 4.74
CA LEU A 169 -7.57 -1.78 5.66
C LEU A 169 -7.46 -0.32 5.25
N ARG A 170 -7.78 0.60 6.17
CA ARG A 170 -7.73 2.02 5.91
C ARG A 170 -6.87 2.71 6.97
N SER A 171 -6.01 3.62 6.53
CA SER A 171 -5.23 4.48 7.41
C SER A 171 -4.96 5.83 6.75
N SER A 172 -4.66 6.85 7.54
CA SER A 172 -4.37 8.18 7.02
C SER A 172 -3.17 8.81 7.70
N ALA A 173 -2.49 9.69 6.98
CA ALA A 173 -1.39 10.48 7.47
C ALA A 173 -1.64 11.97 7.21
N ALA A 174 -1.41 12.80 8.23
CA ALA A 174 -1.30 14.24 8.08
C ALA A 174 0.14 14.60 7.72
N LEU A 175 0.32 15.45 6.72
CA LEU A 175 1.61 15.89 6.22
C LEU A 175 2.11 17.07 7.07
N ARG A 176 2.81 16.77 8.16
CA ARG A 176 3.21 17.78 9.17
C ARG A 176 4.31 18.72 8.70
N ASN A 177 5.19 18.27 7.81
CA ASN A 177 6.36 19.02 7.36
C ASN A 177 6.08 19.96 6.18
N LEU A 178 4.82 20.09 5.76
CA LEU A 178 4.36 20.94 4.66
C LEU A 178 3.57 22.18 5.15
N GLN A 179 3.70 22.52 6.43
CA GLN A 179 3.07 23.71 7.03
C GLN A 179 3.96 24.92 6.97
#